data_2e40debecae7d6392c2577eb967d1706
#
_entry.id   2e40debecae7d6392c2577eb967d1706
#
_cell.length_a   1.000
_cell.length_b   1.000
_cell.length_c   1.000
_cell.angle_alpha   90.00
_cell.angle_beta   90.00
_cell.angle_gamma   90.00
#
_symmetry.space_group_name_H-M   'P 1'
#
loop_
_entity.id
_entity.type
_entity.pdbx_description
1 polymer ?
#
loop_
_entity_poly.entity_id
_entity_poly.type
_entity_poly.pdbx_seq_one_letter_code
_entity_poly.pdbx_strand_id
1 'polypeptide(L)'
;LPAPRDRPVIVMLHHPPVKSGIPSMDAMRLRSPDALGEVIERYGNIERVICGHLHRTMHVRWRGTTVSVSPSTVDQIFLAFQRHTPPAAIAEPIGFQLHYWDDDDRLITHVAAVGEFDGPFPYD
;
A
#
# COMPACT_ATOMS: atom_id res chain seq x y z
N LEU A 1 14.27 -14.65 -12.88
CA LEU A 1 14.28 -15.82 -12.01
C LEU A 1 12.83 -16.14 -11.63
N PRO A 2 12.39 -17.39 -11.66
CA PRO A 2 11.07 -17.74 -11.15
C PRO A 2 11.01 -17.43 -9.64
N ALA A 3 9.89 -16.88 -9.18
CA ALA A 3 9.68 -16.68 -7.75
C ALA A 3 9.65 -18.04 -7.02
N PRO A 4 10.25 -18.14 -5.82
CA PRO A 4 10.17 -19.36 -5.04
C PRO A 4 8.70 -19.65 -4.69
N ARG A 5 8.29 -20.91 -4.77
CA ARG A 5 6.91 -21.34 -4.46
C ARG A 5 6.74 -21.86 -3.03
N ASP A 6 7.84 -22.07 -2.35
CA ASP A 6 7.95 -22.63 -1.00
C ASP A 6 8.13 -21.57 0.11
N ARG A 7 8.15 -20.30 -0.27
CA ARG A 7 8.31 -19.18 0.66
C ARG A 7 7.29 -18.11 0.39
N PRO A 8 6.86 -17.36 1.41
CA PRO A 8 6.04 -16.18 1.23
C PRO A 8 6.80 -15.13 0.40
N VAL A 9 6.07 -14.45 -0.46
CA VAL A 9 6.62 -13.44 -1.36
C VAL A 9 5.89 -12.12 -1.16
N ILE A 10 6.64 -11.04 -1.01
CA ILE A 10 6.15 -9.67 -1.05
C ILE A 10 6.59 -9.04 -2.38
N VAL A 11 5.64 -8.53 -3.13
CA VAL A 11 5.90 -7.79 -4.37
C VAL A 11 5.91 -6.31 -4.04
N MET A 12 6.96 -5.61 -4.42
CA MET A 12 7.10 -4.17 -4.18
C MET A 12 7.13 -3.42 -5.51
N LEU A 13 6.30 -2.40 -5.65
CA LEU A 13 6.30 -1.49 -6.78
C LEU A 13 5.88 -0.07 -6.36
N HIS A 14 6.25 0.94 -7.16
CA HIS A 14 5.89 2.32 -6.83
C HIS A 14 4.42 2.61 -7.15
N HIS A 15 3.99 2.37 -8.38
CA HIS A 15 2.63 2.67 -8.83
C HIS A 15 1.69 1.50 -8.54
N PRO A 16 0.57 1.71 -7.82
CA PRO A 16 -0.36 0.62 -7.52
C PRO A 16 -1.05 0.09 -8.80
N PRO A 17 -1.31 -1.23 -8.86
CA PRO A 17 -2.00 -1.84 -9.99
C PRO A 17 -3.52 -1.65 -9.94
N VAL A 18 -4.04 -1.13 -8.85
CA VAL A 18 -5.47 -0.95 -8.57
C VAL A 18 -5.87 0.51 -8.61
N LYS A 19 -7.16 0.77 -8.72
CA LYS A 19 -7.70 2.12 -8.59
C LYS A 19 -7.85 2.49 -7.12
N SER A 20 -7.57 3.74 -6.81
CA SER A 20 -7.73 4.33 -5.48
C SER A 20 -9.12 4.94 -5.27
N GLY A 21 -9.84 5.23 -6.36
CA GLY A 21 -11.04 6.03 -6.35
C GLY A 21 -10.77 7.54 -6.44
N ILE A 22 -9.51 7.97 -6.41
CA ILE A 22 -9.10 9.36 -6.65
C ILE A 22 -8.78 9.50 -8.15
N PRO A 23 -9.65 10.14 -8.95
CA PRO A 23 -9.54 10.06 -10.42
C PRO A 23 -8.22 10.57 -10.99
N SER A 24 -7.66 11.63 -10.40
CA SER A 24 -6.36 12.17 -10.81
C SER A 24 -5.21 11.20 -10.58
N MET A 25 -5.24 10.43 -9.49
CA MET A 25 -4.22 9.44 -9.16
C MET A 25 -4.42 8.15 -9.96
N ASP A 26 -5.65 7.76 -10.21
CA ASP A 26 -5.99 6.57 -10.99
C ASP A 26 -5.50 6.67 -12.45
N ALA A 27 -5.39 7.88 -12.99
CA ALA A 27 -4.79 8.13 -14.30
C ALA A 27 -3.28 7.84 -14.35
N MET A 28 -2.61 7.84 -13.20
CA MET A 28 -1.15 7.64 -13.05
C MET A 28 -0.79 6.28 -12.46
N ARG A 29 -1.73 5.36 -12.32
CA ARG A 29 -1.48 4.01 -11.80
C ARG A 29 -0.58 3.19 -12.73
N LEU A 30 -0.20 1.98 -12.28
CA LEU A 30 0.57 1.04 -13.09
C LEU A 30 -0.08 0.84 -14.47
N ARG A 31 0.71 0.95 -15.52
CA ARG A 31 0.30 0.57 -16.88
C ARG A 31 0.24 -0.96 -16.97
N SER A 32 -0.75 -1.49 -17.66
CA SER A 32 -0.91 -2.95 -17.86
C SER A 32 -0.98 -3.76 -16.55
N PRO A 33 -1.87 -3.40 -15.59
CA PRO A 33 -2.00 -4.09 -14.32
C PRO A 33 -2.42 -5.56 -14.49
N ASP A 34 -3.12 -5.90 -15.57
CA ASP A 34 -3.59 -7.26 -15.82
C ASP A 34 -2.42 -8.21 -16.08
N ALA A 35 -1.38 -7.78 -16.79
CA ALA A 35 -0.19 -8.60 -17.02
C ALA A 35 0.52 -8.98 -15.70
N LEU A 36 0.62 -8.04 -14.76
CA LEU A 36 1.10 -8.33 -13.42
C LEU A 36 0.12 -9.24 -12.65
N GLY A 37 -1.18 -8.97 -12.77
CA GLY A 37 -2.23 -9.75 -12.14
C GLY A 37 -2.22 -11.23 -12.52
N GLU A 38 -2.03 -11.53 -13.80
CA GLU A 38 -1.88 -12.89 -14.31
C GLU A 38 -0.67 -13.61 -13.72
N VAL A 39 0.43 -12.88 -13.51
CA VAL A 39 1.60 -13.44 -12.83
C VAL A 39 1.29 -13.73 -11.38
N ILE A 40 0.69 -12.80 -10.65
CA ILE A 40 0.35 -12.95 -9.23
C ILE A 40 -0.60 -14.14 -9.00
N GLU A 41 -1.63 -14.29 -9.84
CA GLU A 41 -2.58 -15.41 -9.73
C GLU A 41 -1.95 -16.80 -9.89
N ARG A 42 -0.82 -16.90 -10.61
CA ARG A 42 -0.09 -18.16 -10.75
C ARG A 42 0.68 -18.58 -9.50
N TYR A 43 0.87 -17.67 -8.56
CA TYR A 43 1.65 -17.88 -7.34
C TYR A 43 0.75 -17.71 -6.12
N GLY A 44 0.37 -18.82 -5.49
CA GLY A 44 -0.49 -18.81 -4.30
C GLY A 44 0.20 -18.31 -3.02
N ASN A 45 1.48 -17.98 -3.09
CA ASN A 45 2.33 -17.55 -1.97
C ASN A 45 2.65 -16.05 -1.99
N ILE A 46 1.91 -15.26 -2.75
CA ILE A 46 2.06 -13.79 -2.74
C ILE A 46 1.26 -13.22 -1.56
N GLU A 47 1.96 -12.90 -0.47
CA GLU A 47 1.37 -12.38 0.76
C GLU A 47 0.84 -10.96 0.61
N ARG A 48 1.60 -10.12 -0.09
CA ARG A 48 1.27 -8.72 -0.22
C ARG A 48 1.91 -8.10 -1.46
N VAL A 49 1.19 -7.16 -2.06
CA VAL A 49 1.75 -6.19 -2.99
C VAL A 49 1.82 -4.85 -2.26
N ILE A 50 3.02 -4.32 -2.03
CA ILE A 50 3.22 -3.04 -1.36
C ILE A 50 3.58 -1.96 -2.35
N CYS A 51 2.94 -0.80 -2.20
CA CYS A 51 3.05 0.33 -3.13
C CYS A 51 3.23 1.65 -2.39
N GLY A 52 3.72 2.64 -3.13
CA GLY A 52 3.75 4.04 -2.74
C GLY A 52 2.86 4.89 -3.64
N HIS A 53 3.38 6.02 -4.10
CA HIS A 53 2.82 6.93 -5.09
C HIS A 53 1.58 7.72 -4.66
N LEU A 54 0.59 7.08 -4.04
CA LEU A 54 -0.68 7.72 -3.69
C LEU A 54 -0.58 8.63 -2.46
N HIS A 55 0.53 8.57 -1.71
CA HIS A 55 0.68 9.32 -0.45
C HIS A 55 -0.55 9.18 0.46
N ARG A 56 -1.15 7.98 0.52
CA ARG A 56 -2.30 7.65 1.39
C ARG A 56 -2.28 6.18 1.77
N THR A 57 -2.68 5.90 3.00
CA THR A 57 -2.93 4.51 3.40
C THR A 57 -4.15 3.99 2.66
N MET A 58 -3.97 2.91 1.92
CA MET A 58 -5.04 2.24 1.20
C MET A 58 -4.79 0.74 1.16
N HIS A 59 -5.87 -0.05 1.29
CA HIS A 59 -5.83 -1.50 1.15
C HIS A 59 -6.91 -1.97 0.20
N VAL A 60 -6.55 -2.84 -0.73
CA VAL A 60 -7.47 -3.40 -1.72
C VAL A 60 -7.16 -4.87 -1.92
N ARG A 61 -8.18 -5.75 -1.85
CA ARG A 61 -8.03 -7.14 -2.26
C ARG A 61 -7.91 -7.22 -3.78
N TRP A 62 -6.87 -7.87 -4.28
CA TRP A 62 -6.59 -7.96 -5.70
C TRP A 62 -5.89 -9.27 -6.06
N ARG A 63 -6.44 -10.01 -7.02
CA ARG A 63 -5.82 -11.21 -7.59
C ARG A 63 -5.35 -12.25 -6.56
N GLY A 64 -6.15 -12.47 -5.51
CA GLY A 64 -5.86 -13.44 -4.44
C GLY A 64 -4.96 -12.93 -3.30
N THR A 65 -4.41 -11.74 -3.42
CA THR A 65 -3.60 -11.07 -2.38
C THR A 65 -4.20 -9.71 -1.99
N THR A 66 -3.48 -8.95 -1.18
CA THR A 66 -3.83 -7.57 -0.81
C THR A 66 -2.79 -6.61 -1.35
N VAL A 67 -3.24 -5.57 -2.04
CA VAL A 67 -2.43 -4.39 -2.34
C VAL A 67 -2.51 -3.44 -1.15
N SER A 68 -1.36 -3.06 -0.61
CA SER A 68 -1.21 -2.13 0.50
C SER A 68 -0.39 -0.92 0.04
N VAL A 69 -0.96 0.27 0.15
CA VAL A 69 -0.28 1.52 -0.21
C VAL A 69 0.10 2.26 1.05
N SER A 70 1.36 2.69 1.14
CA SER A 70 1.88 3.43 2.28
C SER A 70 1.48 4.91 2.22
N PRO A 71 1.25 5.56 3.37
CA PRO A 71 1.22 7.01 3.43
C PRO A 71 2.61 7.58 3.10
N SER A 72 2.68 8.88 2.89
CA SER A 72 3.93 9.59 2.63
C SER A 72 4.56 10.13 3.92
N THR A 73 5.88 10.27 3.89
CA THR A 73 6.66 10.92 4.95
C THR A 73 6.87 12.42 4.71
N VAL A 74 6.18 13.02 3.73
CA VAL A 74 6.28 14.44 3.39
C VAL A 74 4.90 15.11 3.48
N ASP A 75 3.96 14.68 2.64
CA ASP A 75 2.59 15.18 2.57
C ASP A 75 1.65 14.06 2.12
N GLN A 76 0.36 14.26 2.22
CA GLN A 76 -0.63 13.32 1.73
C GLN A 76 -1.36 13.90 0.50
N ILE A 77 -1.85 13.05 -0.39
CA ILE A 77 -2.74 13.49 -1.46
C ILE A 77 -4.12 13.78 -0.86
N PHE A 78 -4.71 14.92 -1.21
CA PHE A 78 -6.07 15.26 -0.80
C PHE A 78 -7.08 14.20 -1.26
N LEU A 79 -7.87 13.68 -0.32
CA LEU A 79 -8.83 12.62 -0.58
C LEU A 79 -10.08 13.17 -1.27
N ALA A 80 -10.08 13.18 -2.59
CA ALA A 80 -11.17 13.69 -3.39
C ALA A 80 -11.64 12.64 -4.41
N PHE A 81 -12.88 12.20 -4.29
CA PHE A 81 -13.49 11.19 -5.17
C PHE A 81 -14.26 11.80 -6.34
N GLN A 82 -14.46 13.12 -6.35
CA GLN A 82 -15.20 13.81 -7.40
C GLN A 82 -14.36 13.87 -8.68
N ARG A 83 -15.02 13.60 -9.82
CA ARG A 83 -14.42 13.83 -11.13
C ARG A 83 -14.09 15.33 -11.26
N HIS A 84 -13.01 15.63 -11.89
CA HIS A 84 -12.54 17.01 -12.14
C HIS A 84 -11.97 17.75 -10.93
N THR A 85 -11.83 17.11 -9.75
CA THR A 85 -11.04 17.69 -8.68
C THR A 85 -9.56 17.62 -9.06
N PRO A 86 -8.85 18.74 -9.13
CA PRO A 86 -7.41 18.73 -9.38
C PRO A 86 -6.67 17.97 -8.27
N PRO A 87 -5.54 17.31 -8.59
CA PRO A 87 -4.70 16.73 -7.56
C PRO A 87 -4.17 17.85 -6.65
N ALA A 88 -4.23 17.61 -5.35
CA ALA A 88 -3.74 18.55 -4.34
C ALA A 88 -3.07 17.79 -3.20
N ALA A 89 -2.05 18.38 -2.61
CA ALA A 89 -1.46 17.92 -1.37
C ALA A 89 -2.20 18.51 -0.17
N ILE A 90 -2.20 17.77 0.94
CA ILE A 90 -2.74 18.20 2.23
C ILE A 90 -1.76 17.84 3.34
N ALA A 91 -1.62 18.74 4.32
CA ALA A 91 -0.74 18.57 5.48
C ALA A 91 -1.41 17.68 6.57
N GLU A 92 -1.90 16.53 6.19
CA GLU A 92 -2.32 15.49 7.13
C GLU A 92 -1.08 14.81 7.76
N PRO A 93 -1.23 14.12 8.90
CA PRO A 93 -0.11 13.44 9.53
C PRO A 93 0.68 12.55 8.56
N ILE A 94 1.98 12.75 8.53
CA ILE A 94 2.91 11.95 7.74
C ILE A 94 3.20 10.62 8.43
N GLY A 95 3.54 9.59 7.65
CA GLY A 95 3.73 8.26 8.22
C GLY A 95 4.32 7.25 7.25
N PHE A 96 4.41 6.02 7.72
CA PHE A 96 4.88 4.89 6.95
C PHE A 96 4.18 3.61 7.39
N GLN A 97 4.31 2.55 6.61
CA GLN A 97 3.88 1.21 7.00
C GLN A 97 5.06 0.40 7.51
N LEU A 98 4.86 -0.23 8.67
CA LEU A 98 5.75 -1.23 9.23
C LEU A 98 5.14 -2.61 9.00
N HIS A 99 5.84 -3.44 8.26
CA HIS A 99 5.45 -4.81 7.99
C HIS A 99 6.22 -5.74 8.91
N TYR A 100 5.50 -6.48 9.73
CA TYR A 100 6.05 -7.43 10.69
C TYR A 100 5.63 -8.85 10.31
N TRP A 101 6.61 -9.74 10.18
CA TRP A 101 6.37 -11.17 9.99
C TRP A 101 6.37 -11.85 11.35
N ASP A 102 5.26 -12.47 11.72
CA ASP A 102 5.12 -13.12 13.03
C ASP A 102 5.49 -14.60 13.00
N ASP A 103 5.52 -15.23 14.19
CA ASP A 103 5.88 -16.64 14.37
C ASP A 103 4.78 -17.61 13.88
N ASP A 104 3.58 -17.11 13.58
CA ASP A 104 2.47 -17.87 13.01
C ASP A 104 2.40 -17.78 11.46
N ASP A 105 3.50 -17.38 10.83
CA ASP A 105 3.63 -17.18 9.37
C ASP A 105 2.63 -16.19 8.79
N ARG A 106 2.40 -15.06 9.49
CA ARG A 106 1.50 -13.98 9.05
C ARG A 106 2.24 -12.67 8.84
N LEU A 107 1.84 -11.94 7.81
CA LEU A 107 2.30 -10.57 7.58
C LEU A 107 1.34 -9.57 8.23
N ILE A 108 1.77 -8.97 9.32
CA ILE A 108 1.04 -7.92 10.04
C ILE A 108 1.56 -6.56 9.58
N THR A 109 0.64 -5.63 9.29
CA THR A 109 1.01 -4.28 8.85
C THR A 109 0.46 -3.25 9.82
N HIS A 110 1.34 -2.44 10.37
CA HIS A 110 1.01 -1.28 11.18
C HIS A 110 1.28 -0.01 10.40
N VAL A 111 0.48 1.03 10.66
CA VAL A 111 0.76 2.39 10.21
C VAL A 111 1.34 3.15 11.40
N ALA A 112 2.52 3.74 11.21
CA ALA A 112 3.17 4.57 12.21
C ALA A 112 3.25 6.02 11.70
N ALA A 113 2.93 6.96 12.59
CA ALA A 113 3.12 8.37 12.30
C ALA A 113 4.59 8.77 12.49
N VAL A 114 5.04 9.73 11.69
CA VAL A 114 6.35 10.38 11.87
C VAL A 114 6.14 11.66 12.68
N GLY A 115 6.84 11.78 13.79
CA GLY A 115 6.74 12.95 14.69
C GLY A 115 7.24 12.62 16.09
N GLU A 116 7.18 13.62 16.95
CA GLU A 116 7.43 13.48 18.39
C GLU A 116 6.07 13.35 19.09
N PHE A 117 5.93 12.35 19.93
CA PHE A 117 4.70 12.05 20.67
C PHE A 117 5.02 11.81 22.13
N ASP A 118 4.20 12.35 23.02
CA ASP A 118 4.31 12.06 24.43
C ASP A 118 4.00 10.58 24.71
N GLY A 119 4.68 9.99 25.67
CA GLY A 119 4.52 8.58 26.05
C GLY A 119 5.81 7.77 25.87
N PRO A 120 5.73 6.42 26.00
CA PRO A 120 4.51 5.65 26.24
C PRO A 120 3.93 5.84 27.65
N PHE A 121 2.62 5.81 27.75
CA PHE A 121 1.89 5.81 29.03
C PHE A 121 1.40 4.39 29.31
N PRO A 122 1.88 3.71 30.38
CA PRO A 122 1.40 2.38 30.73
C PRO A 122 -0.10 2.40 31.06
N TYR A 123 -0.79 1.35 30.68
CA TYR A 123 -2.15 1.10 31.19
C TYR A 123 -2.05 0.40 32.55
N ASP A 124 -2.86 0.83 33.52
CA ASP A 124 -3.00 0.21 34.86
C ASP A 124 -3.77 -1.11 34.79
#